data_8880ea6719667ae0253cb9f24a93ca32
#
_entry.id   8880ea6719667ae0253cb9f24a93ca32
#
_cell.length_a   1.000
_cell.length_b   1.000
_cell.length_c   1.000
_cell.angle_alpha   90.00
_cell.angle_beta   90.00
_cell.angle_gamma   90.00
#
_symmetry.space_group_name_H-M   'P 1'
#
loop_
_entity.id
_entity.type
_entity.pdbx_description
1 polymer ?
#
loop_
_entity_poly.entity_id
_entity_poly.type
_entity_poly.pdbx_seq_one_letter_code
_entity_poly.pdbx_strand_id
1 'polypeptide(L)'
;MLAPLLGLVLVLGQGPAESPAPFAHVGPTPPPHGYPAIKAFSISTTDVRAGRPVRGDVETSDNVHYVEARVEYRAVAMHEDAPGRFSLTYTVPWWLPPWLRHGYTLHIIARSVDGVETSRAIPISVH
;
A
#
# COMPACT_ATOMS: atom_id res chain seq x y z
N MET A 1 6.31 -51.27 -28.87
CA MET A 1 6.05 -50.97 -28.65
C MET A 1 6.00 -50.60 -27.95
N LEU A 2 6.17 -50.33 -27.93
CA LEU A 2 6.05 -49.79 -27.40
C LEU A 2 6.13 -49.23 -26.82
N ALA A 3 6.30 -49.07 -26.85
CA ALA A 3 6.24 -48.40 -26.36
C ALA A 3 6.35 -47.85 -25.83
N PRO A 4 6.43 -47.95 -25.86
CA PRO A 4 6.38 -47.29 -25.23
C PRO A 4 6.56 -46.78 -24.54
N LEU A 5 6.64 -46.44 -24.48
CA LEU A 5 6.53 -45.92 -23.88
C LEU A 5 6.70 -45.30 -23.33
N LEU A 6 6.85 -45.23 -23.43
CA LEU A 6 6.73 -44.66 -22.98
C LEU A 6 6.67 -43.99 -22.48
N GLY A 7 6.93 -43.90 -22.58
CA GLY A 7 6.54 -43.27 -22.24
C GLY A 7 6.68 -42.73 -21.61
N LEU A 8 6.68 -42.32 -21.33
CA LEU A 8 6.51 -41.87 -20.78
C LEU A 8 6.64 -41.26 -20.29
N VAL A 9 6.74 -41.13 -20.30
CA VAL A 9 6.55 -40.74 -19.85
C VAL A 9 6.67 -40.16 -19.42
N LEU A 10 6.89 -39.91 -19.41
CA LEU A 10 6.63 -39.42 -18.99
C LEU A 10 6.53 -38.86 -18.61
N VAL A 11 6.71 -38.81 -18.71
CA VAL A 11 6.30 -38.40 -18.36
C VAL A 11 6.30 -38.00 -17.73
N LEU A 12 6.60 -37.82 -17.84
CA LEU A 12 6.28 -37.54 -17.33
C LEU A 12 6.22 -37.06 -16.88
N GLY A 13 6.71 -36.81 -16.97
CA GLY A 13 6.38 -36.45 -16.66
C GLY A 13 6.43 -35.89 -16.32
N GLN A 14 6.51 -35.54 -16.23
CA GLN A 14 6.26 -35.09 -16.08
C GLN A 14 5.98 -34.55 -15.60
N GLY A 15 6.48 -34.46 -15.73
CA GLY A 15 6.09 -34.02 -15.43
C GLY A 15 6.11 -33.46 -14.90
N PRO A 16 6.19 -33.26 -14.81
CA PRO A 16 6.03 -32.74 -14.35
C PRO A 16 5.95 -32.25 -13.77
N ALA A 17 6.22 -31.94 -13.98
CA ALA A 17 6.03 -31.62 -13.60
C ALA A 17 5.99 -31.16 -13.03
N GLU A 18 6.04 -30.88 -12.89
CA GLU A 18 5.90 -30.58 -12.40
C GLU A 18 5.83 -30.22 -11.71
N SER A 19 6.08 -30.04 -11.70
CA SER A 19 6.05 -29.80 -11.10
C SER A 19 6.15 -29.47 -10.45
N PRO A 20 6.31 -29.38 -10.36
CA PRO A 20 6.37 -29.02 -9.74
C PRO A 20 6.47 -28.48 -9.25
N ALA A 21 6.61 -28.21 -9.40
CA ALA A 21 6.71 -27.73 -9.16
C ALA A 21 6.62 -27.14 -8.81
N PRO A 22 6.55 -26.92 -8.80
CA PRO A 22 6.36 -26.30 -8.43
C PRO A 22 6.21 -25.61 -7.51
N PHE A 23 6.27 -25.28 -7.42
CA PHE A 23 6.07 -24.89 -6.38
C PHE A 23 6.85 -24.36 -5.84
N ALA A 24 7.01 -24.69 -5.91
CA ALA A 24 7.87 -24.07 -5.27
C ALA A 24 8.65 -23.05 -5.57
N HIS A 25 9.03 -23.03 -5.59
CA HIS A 25 9.76 -22.11 -5.72
C HIS A 25 9.51 -20.98 -6.15
N VAL A 26 9.01 -20.91 -6.01
CA VAL A 26 8.45 -19.90 -6.73
C VAL A 26 8.03 -18.78 -5.86
N GLY A 27 8.40 -17.62 -6.17
CA GLY A 27 7.92 -16.43 -5.51
C GLY A 27 6.48 -16.16 -5.89
N PRO A 28 5.80 -15.24 -5.24
CA PRO A 28 4.44 -14.89 -5.58
C PRO A 28 4.36 -14.35 -6.99
N THR A 29 3.25 -14.63 -7.65
CA THR A 29 2.97 -14.09 -8.98
C THR A 29 2.85 -12.59 -8.89
N PRO A 30 3.50 -11.83 -9.78
CA PRO A 30 3.36 -10.38 -9.79
C PRO A 30 1.92 -9.97 -10.03
N PRO A 31 1.45 -8.88 -9.43
CA PRO A 31 0.08 -8.42 -9.66
C PRO A 31 -0.09 -7.97 -11.11
N PRO A 32 -1.29 -8.23 -11.71
CA PRO A 32 -1.52 -7.92 -13.12
C PRO A 32 -1.28 -6.46 -13.48
N HIS A 33 -1.54 -5.53 -12.57
CA HIS A 33 -1.38 -4.10 -12.82
C HIS A 33 -0.11 -3.52 -12.19
N GLY A 34 0.82 -4.40 -11.77
CA GLY A 34 2.07 -4.00 -11.18
C GLY A 34 1.96 -3.65 -9.71
N TYR A 35 3.09 -3.34 -9.12
CA TYR A 35 3.15 -2.96 -7.70
C TYR A 35 2.83 -1.49 -7.54
N PRO A 36 2.11 -1.12 -6.45
CA PRO A 36 1.87 0.29 -6.17
C PRO A 36 3.15 0.96 -5.69
N ALA A 37 3.27 2.27 -5.96
CA ALA A 37 4.39 3.05 -5.50
C ALA A 37 3.91 4.41 -5.02
N ILE A 38 4.46 4.89 -3.91
CA ILE A 38 4.30 6.26 -3.45
C ILE A 38 5.51 7.02 -3.98
N LYS A 39 5.30 7.86 -4.99
CA LYS A 39 6.38 8.57 -5.68
C LYS A 39 6.82 9.80 -4.93
N ALA A 40 5.89 10.49 -4.31
CA ALA A 40 6.17 11.72 -3.59
C ALA A 40 5.09 11.95 -2.54
N PHE A 41 5.48 12.62 -1.47
CA PHE A 41 4.58 12.96 -0.40
C PHE A 41 4.99 14.31 0.17
N SER A 42 4.00 15.17 0.42
CA SER A 42 4.24 16.44 1.10
C SER A 42 3.15 16.69 2.13
N ILE A 43 3.53 17.35 3.21
CA ILE A 43 2.62 17.74 4.27
C ILE A 43 2.91 19.20 4.61
N SER A 44 1.87 19.99 4.85
CA SER A 44 2.02 21.41 5.11
C SER A 44 2.81 21.70 6.38
N THR A 45 2.69 20.81 7.38
CA THR A 45 3.49 20.90 8.60
C THR A 45 3.52 19.55 9.29
N THR A 46 4.63 19.24 9.94
CA THR A 46 4.73 18.08 10.85
C THR A 46 4.44 18.50 12.30
N ASP A 47 4.31 19.80 12.54
CA ASP A 47 3.96 20.37 13.84
C ASP A 47 2.47 20.72 13.81
N VAL A 48 1.64 19.70 14.07
CA VAL A 48 0.18 19.80 13.92
C VAL A 48 -0.40 20.47 15.16
N ARG A 49 -1.20 21.50 14.94
CA ARG A 49 -1.84 22.22 16.05
C ARG A 49 -3.33 22.02 16.04
N ALA A 50 -3.88 21.74 17.22
CA ALA A 50 -5.32 21.59 17.40
C ALA A 50 -6.02 22.85 16.91
N GLY A 51 -7.09 22.65 16.13
CA GLY A 51 -7.88 23.75 15.57
C GLY A 51 -7.33 24.31 14.27
N ARG A 52 -6.15 23.86 13.81
CA ARG A 52 -5.55 24.33 12.57
C ARG A 52 -5.59 23.24 11.50
N PRO A 53 -5.87 23.60 10.24
CA PRO A 53 -5.89 22.59 9.18
C PRO A 53 -4.47 22.16 8.79
N VAL A 54 -4.35 20.88 8.42
CA VAL A 54 -3.14 20.29 7.88
C VAL A 54 -3.50 19.72 6.52
N ARG A 55 -2.67 20.00 5.51
CA ARG A 55 -2.87 19.47 4.18
C ARG A 55 -1.76 18.50 3.82
N GLY A 56 -2.17 17.34 3.30
CA GLY A 56 -1.25 16.36 2.74
C GLY A 56 -1.53 16.13 1.27
N ASP A 57 -0.48 15.95 0.49
CA ASP A 57 -0.57 15.63 -0.92
C ASP A 57 0.31 14.43 -1.20
N VAL A 58 -0.21 13.45 -1.95
CA VAL A 58 0.50 12.21 -2.27
C VAL A 58 0.45 11.99 -3.77
N GLU A 59 1.60 11.68 -4.33
CA GLU A 59 1.68 11.27 -5.72
C GLU A 59 2.06 9.79 -5.76
N THR A 60 1.28 9.01 -6.50
CA THR A 60 1.45 7.56 -6.58
C THR A 60 1.55 7.10 -8.02
N SER A 61 1.84 5.80 -8.21
CA SER A 61 1.69 5.16 -9.51
C SER A 61 0.21 5.11 -9.91
N ASP A 62 -0.05 5.00 -11.21
CA ASP A 62 -1.40 5.11 -11.77
C ASP A 62 -2.31 3.95 -11.37
N ASN A 63 -1.73 2.84 -10.91
CA ASN A 63 -2.49 1.67 -10.50
C ASN A 63 -3.05 1.79 -9.07
N VAL A 64 -2.82 2.91 -8.39
CA VAL A 64 -3.33 3.16 -7.05
C VAL A 64 -4.64 3.91 -7.14
N HIS A 65 -5.69 3.38 -6.50
CA HIS A 65 -7.00 4.03 -6.47
C HIS A 65 -7.48 4.32 -5.05
N TYR A 66 -6.71 3.95 -4.05
CA TYR A 66 -7.08 4.21 -2.66
C TYR A 66 -5.83 4.57 -1.87
N VAL A 67 -5.89 5.69 -1.17
CA VAL A 67 -4.83 6.14 -0.26
C VAL A 67 -5.50 6.56 1.04
N GLU A 68 -4.94 6.15 2.16
CA GLU A 68 -5.42 6.59 3.46
C GLU A 68 -4.26 7.13 4.29
N ALA A 69 -4.60 8.08 5.16
CA ALA A 69 -3.71 8.60 6.19
C ALA A 69 -4.13 7.95 7.51
N ARG A 70 -3.21 7.27 8.18
CA ARG A 70 -3.51 6.54 9.41
C ARG A 70 -2.61 7.00 10.53
N VAL A 71 -3.22 7.31 11.67
CA VAL A 71 -2.52 7.58 12.91
C VAL A 71 -3.09 6.64 13.95
N GLU A 72 -2.28 5.71 14.42
CA GLU A 72 -2.69 4.62 15.31
C GLU A 72 -3.84 3.84 14.66
N TYR A 73 -5.00 3.73 15.32
CA TYR A 73 -6.14 3.01 14.76
C TYR A 73 -7.11 3.92 14.02
N ARG A 74 -6.78 5.21 13.86
CA ARG A 74 -7.64 6.14 13.16
C ARG A 74 -7.15 6.34 11.74
N ALA A 75 -8.03 6.14 10.79
CA ALA A 75 -7.69 6.25 9.37
C ALA A 75 -8.67 7.17 8.67
N VAL A 76 -8.15 7.99 7.75
CA VAL A 76 -8.97 8.88 6.93
C VAL A 76 -8.57 8.67 5.47
N ALA A 77 -9.55 8.36 4.63
CA ALA A 77 -9.29 8.20 3.21
C ALA A 77 -8.98 9.55 2.57
N MET A 78 -7.98 9.55 1.68
CA MET A 78 -7.62 10.74 0.93
C MET A 78 -8.47 10.84 -0.33
N HIS A 79 -8.68 12.05 -0.78
CA HIS A 79 -9.43 12.32 -2.00
C HIS A 79 -8.55 12.13 -3.22
N GLU A 80 -9.04 11.40 -4.22
CA GLU A 80 -8.34 11.24 -5.49
C GLU A 80 -8.66 12.43 -6.39
N ASP A 81 -7.67 13.31 -6.59
CA ASP A 81 -7.83 14.50 -7.41
C ASP A 81 -7.68 14.19 -8.90
N ALA A 82 -6.80 13.23 -9.21
CA ALA A 82 -6.50 12.77 -10.56
C ALA A 82 -5.80 11.41 -10.43
N PRO A 83 -5.67 10.63 -11.51
CA PRO A 83 -4.94 9.37 -11.45
C PRO A 83 -3.54 9.59 -10.88
N GLY A 84 -3.24 8.89 -9.78
CA GLY A 84 -1.97 9.01 -9.11
C GLY A 84 -1.79 10.24 -8.23
N ARG A 85 -2.84 11.02 -8.00
CA ARG A 85 -2.76 12.22 -7.17
C ARG A 85 -3.86 12.25 -6.15
N PHE A 86 -3.45 12.35 -4.88
CA PHE A 86 -4.37 12.29 -3.75
C PHE A 86 -4.07 13.45 -2.79
N SER A 87 -5.13 13.96 -2.17
CA SER A 87 -4.98 15.05 -1.21
C SER A 87 -5.94 14.88 -0.04
N LEU A 88 -5.57 15.49 1.07
CA LEU A 88 -6.40 15.50 2.27
C LEU A 88 -6.12 16.79 3.03
N THR A 89 -7.21 17.45 3.46
CA THR A 89 -7.11 18.53 4.44
C THR A 89 -7.83 18.05 5.69
N TYR A 90 -7.13 18.05 6.80
CA TYR A 90 -7.67 17.56 8.05
C TYR A 90 -7.42 18.56 9.16
N THR A 91 -8.43 18.78 10.01
CA THR A 91 -8.31 19.68 11.16
C THR A 91 -8.48 18.87 12.43
N VAL A 92 -7.45 18.87 13.26
CA VAL A 92 -7.52 18.28 14.60
C VAL A 92 -8.47 19.13 15.43
N PRO A 93 -9.42 18.51 16.15
CA PRO A 93 -10.36 19.29 16.97
C PRO A 93 -9.63 20.18 17.95
N TRP A 94 -10.09 21.43 18.07
CA TRP A 94 -9.49 22.41 18.99
C TRP A 94 -9.61 21.96 20.46
N TRP A 95 -10.62 21.14 20.76
CA TRP A 95 -10.89 20.65 22.11
C TRP A 95 -10.12 19.37 22.46
N LEU A 96 -9.15 18.99 21.62
CA LEU A 96 -8.37 17.76 21.86
C LEU A 96 -7.74 17.80 23.25
N PRO A 97 -7.95 16.78 24.09
CA PRO A 97 -7.41 16.77 25.46
C PRO A 97 -5.88 16.80 25.46
N PRO A 98 -5.26 17.43 26.48
CA PRO A 98 -3.80 17.54 26.56
C PRO A 98 -3.07 16.19 26.48
N TRP A 99 -3.64 15.13 27.04
CA TRP A 99 -2.99 13.81 27.04
C TRP A 99 -2.96 13.15 25.69
N LEU A 100 -3.70 13.67 24.70
CA LEU A 100 -3.65 13.22 23.31
C LEU A 100 -2.77 14.13 22.45
N ARG A 101 -2.18 15.17 23.01
CA ARG A 101 -1.29 16.10 22.31
C ARG A 101 0.14 15.66 22.51
N HIS A 102 0.62 14.81 21.62
CA HIS A 102 1.99 14.28 21.69
C HIS A 102 2.43 13.85 20.31
N GLY A 103 3.57 13.19 20.23
CA GLY A 103 4.10 12.69 18.97
C GLY A 103 3.36 11.44 18.52
N TYR A 104 3.17 11.34 17.21
CA TYR A 104 2.55 10.21 16.56
C TYR A 104 3.34 9.84 15.31
N THR A 105 3.10 8.64 14.80
CA THR A 105 3.61 8.24 13.49
C THR A 105 2.42 8.25 12.54
N LEU A 106 2.54 9.06 11.48
CA LEU A 106 1.57 9.10 10.41
C LEU A 106 1.96 8.08 9.35
N HIS A 107 1.06 7.18 9.02
CA HIS A 107 1.25 6.20 7.96
C HIS A 107 0.41 6.60 6.76
N ILE A 108 1.05 6.72 5.61
CA ILE A 108 0.36 6.89 4.34
C ILE A 108 0.34 5.52 3.69
N ILE A 109 -0.85 4.98 3.45
CA ILE A 109 -1.03 3.64 2.92
C ILE A 109 -1.71 3.75 1.56
N ALA A 110 -1.05 3.24 0.53
CA ALA A 110 -1.58 3.25 -0.83
C ALA A 110 -1.90 1.82 -1.25
N ARG A 111 -3.08 1.62 -1.82
CA ARG A 111 -3.55 0.30 -2.25
C ARG A 111 -3.85 0.31 -3.74
N SER A 112 -3.29 -0.67 -4.44
CA SER A 112 -3.53 -0.81 -5.88
C SER A 112 -4.89 -1.45 -6.17
N VAL A 113 -5.28 -1.44 -7.44
CA VAL A 113 -6.50 -2.10 -7.90
C VAL A 113 -6.49 -3.61 -7.62
N ASP A 114 -5.30 -4.19 -7.49
CA ASP A 114 -5.13 -5.62 -7.21
C ASP A 114 -5.10 -5.90 -5.70
N GLY A 115 -5.26 -4.88 -4.86
CA GLY A 115 -5.27 -5.04 -3.41
C GLY A 115 -3.89 -5.05 -2.77
N VAL A 116 -2.82 -4.79 -3.54
CA VAL A 116 -1.47 -4.73 -3.01
C VAL A 116 -1.24 -3.39 -2.34
N GLU A 117 -0.60 -3.38 -1.17
CA GLU A 117 -0.37 -2.16 -0.40
C GLU A 117 1.10 -1.79 -0.35
N THR A 118 1.35 -0.49 -0.29
CA THR A 118 2.65 0.09 0.08
C THR A 118 2.39 1.23 1.05
N SER A 119 3.38 1.58 1.85
CA SER A 119 3.19 2.62 2.86
C SER A 119 4.44 3.44 3.10
N ARG A 120 4.25 4.63 3.64
CA ARG A 120 5.29 5.52 4.15
C ARG A 120 4.93 5.94 5.56
N ALA A 121 5.94 6.08 6.40
CA ALA A 121 5.76 6.48 7.80
C ALA A 121 6.51 7.79 8.05
N ILE A 122 5.85 8.73 8.73
CA ILE A 122 6.40 10.06 9.00
C ILE A 122 6.07 10.42 10.44
N PRO A 123 7.06 10.88 11.23
CA PRO A 123 6.77 11.36 12.58
C PRO A 123 6.10 12.72 12.51
N ILE A 124 5.08 12.91 13.33
CA ILE A 124 4.40 14.20 13.51
C ILE A 124 4.24 14.48 14.99
N SER A 125 4.06 15.75 15.32
CA SER A 125 3.76 16.17 16.68
C SER A 125 2.42 16.89 16.69
N VAL A 126 1.60 16.60 17.70
CA VAL A 126 0.30 17.26 17.87
C VAL A 126 0.35 18.10 19.14
N HIS A 127 0.00 19.38 19.00
CA HIS A 127 0.00 20.35 20.10
C HIS A 127 -1.35 20.96 20.36
#